data_b81f92e437e0bc2a626864a50fba000b
#
_entry.id   b81f92e437e0bc2a626864a50fba000b
#
_cell.length_a   1.000
_cell.length_b   1.000
_cell.length_c   1.000
_cell.angle_alpha   90.00
_cell.angle_beta   90.00
_cell.angle_gamma   90.00
#
_symmetry.space_group_name_H-M   'P 1'
#
loop_
_entity.id
_entity.type
_entity.pdbx_description
1 polymer ?
#
loop_
_entity_poly.entity_id
_entity_poly.type
_entity_poly.pdbx_seq_one_letter_code
_entity_poly.pdbx_strand_id
1 'polypeptide(L)'
;MIDSHCHLDHEPLLSDLSNVIKRSKEVGIKKLLTISTSFESFSRVKELINRDEMIYGTIGIHPHETSTNIITSKQIIENFNENSKIIGIGETGLDFYYNNSKKDEQIASFKEHIEASLQTNTPLIVHSRDAENETFEILNEYKNENLKILMHCFT
;
A
#
# COMPACT_ATOMS: atom_id res chain seq x y z
N MET A 1 15.99 13.57 0.84
CA MET A 1 15.42 12.38 1.50
C MET A 1 14.05 12.09 0.89
N ILE A 2 13.60 10.84 0.91
CA ILE A 2 12.24 10.42 0.52
C ILE A 2 11.65 9.70 1.73
N ASP A 3 10.42 10.05 2.10
CA ASP A 3 9.62 9.25 3.01
C ASP A 3 8.83 8.24 2.16
N SER A 4 9.20 6.97 2.24
CA SER A 4 8.66 5.92 1.41
C SER A 4 7.44 5.22 2.01
N HIS A 5 7.00 5.60 3.21
CA HIS A 5 5.83 5.02 3.85
C HIS A 5 5.25 5.95 4.93
N CYS A 6 4.18 6.64 4.59
CA CYS A 6 3.41 7.46 5.54
C CYS A 6 1.91 7.32 5.29
N HIS A 7 1.09 7.73 6.25
CA HIS A 7 -0.37 7.70 6.17
C HIS A 7 -0.92 9.12 6.31
N LEU A 8 -0.76 9.93 5.25
CA LEU A 8 -1.24 11.31 5.25
C LEU A 8 -2.77 11.43 5.27
N ASP A 9 -3.47 10.36 4.97
CA ASP A 9 -4.92 10.21 5.01
C ASP A 9 -5.48 9.96 6.42
N HIS A 10 -4.60 9.81 7.42
CA HIS A 10 -4.97 9.59 8.82
C HIS A 10 -4.74 10.85 9.68
N GLU A 11 -5.60 11.01 10.69
CA GLU A 11 -5.39 12.04 11.70
C GLU A 11 -4.22 11.70 12.66
N PRO A 12 -3.46 12.66 13.11
CA PRO A 12 -3.66 14.11 12.92
C PRO A 12 -3.00 14.70 11.66
N LEU A 13 -2.39 13.88 10.79
CA LEU A 13 -1.63 14.36 9.63
C LEU A 13 -2.54 15.00 8.59
N LEU A 14 -3.74 14.44 8.38
CA LEU A 14 -4.71 14.93 7.40
C LEU A 14 -5.17 16.35 7.72
N SER A 15 -5.55 16.62 8.96
CA SER A 15 -6.01 17.96 9.38
C SER A 15 -4.89 19.00 9.39
N ASP A 16 -3.62 18.59 9.54
CA ASP A 16 -2.44 19.48 9.55
C ASP A 16 -1.61 19.40 8.26
N LEU A 17 -2.17 18.85 7.17
CA LEU A 17 -1.45 18.51 5.95
C LEU A 17 -0.52 19.63 5.43
N SER A 18 -1.02 20.86 5.41
CA SER A 18 -0.25 22.02 4.92
C SER A 18 1.03 22.24 5.73
N ASN A 19 0.96 22.11 7.05
CA ASN A 19 2.13 22.24 7.91
C ASN A 19 3.03 20.99 7.84
N VAL A 20 2.46 19.80 7.66
CA VAL A 20 3.23 18.56 7.42
C VAL A 20 4.09 18.72 6.16
N ILE A 21 3.51 19.17 5.05
CA ILE A 21 4.23 19.43 3.81
C ILE A 21 5.34 20.48 4.01
N LYS A 22 5.00 21.59 4.68
CA LYS A 22 5.97 22.66 4.98
C LYS A 22 7.17 22.12 5.78
N ARG A 23 6.92 21.46 6.92
CA ARG A 23 7.99 20.87 7.76
C ARG A 23 8.81 19.84 7.00
N SER A 24 8.17 19.02 6.17
CA SER A 24 8.86 18.03 5.32
C SER A 24 9.85 18.70 4.37
N LYS A 25 9.44 19.79 3.71
CA LYS A 25 10.32 20.56 2.82
C LYS A 25 11.48 21.22 3.59
N GLU A 26 11.23 21.76 4.76
CA GLU A 26 12.23 22.41 5.62
C GLU A 26 13.34 21.45 6.08
N VAL A 27 13.00 20.17 6.35
CA VAL A 27 13.99 19.15 6.72
C VAL A 27 14.57 18.38 5.52
N GLY A 28 14.26 18.82 4.29
CA GLY A 28 14.83 18.29 3.06
C GLY A 28 14.19 17.00 2.53
N ILE A 29 12.97 16.67 2.94
CA ILE A 29 12.17 15.62 2.31
C ILE A 29 11.69 16.14 0.95
N LYS A 30 11.92 15.39 -0.10
CA LYS A 30 11.58 15.74 -1.47
C LYS A 30 10.32 15.05 -1.98
N LYS A 31 10.00 13.87 -1.46
CA LYS A 31 8.85 13.05 -1.86
C LYS A 31 8.27 12.36 -0.64
N LEU A 32 6.94 12.24 -0.62
CA LEU A 32 6.14 11.53 0.37
C LEU A 32 5.32 10.47 -0.35
N LEU A 33 5.41 9.21 0.07
CA LEU A 33 4.56 8.15 -0.42
C LEU A 33 3.48 7.85 0.61
N THR A 34 2.26 8.30 0.37
CA THR A 34 1.12 7.99 1.24
C THR A 34 0.49 6.67 0.84
N ILE A 35 0.25 5.82 1.82
CA ILE A 35 -0.10 4.42 1.65
C ILE A 35 -1.61 4.22 1.83
N SER A 36 -2.24 3.58 0.86
CA SER A 36 -3.64 3.15 0.94
C SER A 36 -3.78 1.86 1.74
N THR A 37 -4.84 1.76 2.54
CA THR A 37 -5.15 0.59 3.36
C THR A 37 -6.55 0.02 3.13
N SER A 38 -7.45 0.80 2.49
CA SER A 38 -8.85 0.43 2.21
C SER A 38 -9.38 1.23 1.02
N PHE A 39 -10.59 0.94 0.53
CA PHE A 39 -11.23 1.76 -0.50
C PHE A 39 -11.45 3.21 -0.06
N GLU A 40 -11.81 3.42 1.20
CA GLU A 40 -11.99 4.77 1.75
C GLU A 40 -10.65 5.50 1.83
N SER A 41 -9.60 4.84 2.34
CA SER A 41 -8.23 5.35 2.36
C SER A 41 -7.76 5.69 0.95
N PHE A 42 -7.96 4.81 -0.04
CA PHE A 42 -7.59 5.08 -1.42
C PHE A 42 -8.30 6.29 -2.02
N SER A 43 -9.56 6.51 -1.69
CA SER A 43 -10.28 7.71 -2.13
C SER A 43 -9.60 8.98 -1.60
N ARG A 44 -9.20 8.99 -0.31
CA ARG A 44 -8.43 10.10 0.27
C ARG A 44 -7.04 10.24 -0.34
N VAL A 45 -6.35 9.13 -0.59
CA VAL A 45 -5.04 9.13 -1.27
C VAL A 45 -5.13 9.79 -2.64
N LYS A 46 -6.17 9.49 -3.44
CA LYS A 46 -6.40 10.14 -4.75
C LYS A 46 -6.57 11.65 -4.65
N GLU A 47 -7.17 12.16 -3.59
CA GLU A 47 -7.26 13.59 -3.35
C GLU A 47 -5.92 14.18 -2.93
N LEU A 48 -5.20 13.52 -2.01
CA LEU A 48 -3.94 13.97 -1.44
C LEU A 48 -2.82 14.12 -2.47
N ILE A 49 -2.68 13.18 -3.41
CA ILE A 49 -1.67 13.24 -4.47
C ILE A 49 -1.84 14.44 -5.41
N ASN A 50 -3.02 15.05 -5.42
CA ASN A 50 -3.30 16.27 -6.19
C ASN A 50 -3.07 17.57 -5.39
N ARG A 51 -2.80 17.47 -4.07
CA ARG A 51 -2.61 18.64 -3.20
C ARG A 51 -1.21 19.25 -3.29
N ASP A 52 -0.17 18.41 -3.52
CA ASP A 52 1.21 18.89 -3.68
C ASP A 52 1.98 17.93 -4.63
N GLU A 53 2.93 18.48 -5.38
CA GLU A 53 3.74 17.71 -6.34
C GLU A 53 4.65 16.68 -5.67
N MET A 54 4.96 16.85 -4.39
CA MET A 54 5.79 15.91 -3.64
C MET A 54 5.05 14.67 -3.16
N ILE A 55 3.71 14.64 -3.19
CA ILE A 55 2.90 13.53 -2.69
C ILE A 55 2.67 12.53 -3.83
N TYR A 56 2.98 11.28 -3.55
CA TYR A 56 2.69 10.09 -4.34
C TYR A 56 1.83 9.14 -3.52
N GLY A 57 1.16 8.20 -4.16
CA GLY A 57 0.27 7.26 -3.49
C GLY A 57 0.46 5.82 -3.91
N THR A 58 -0.19 4.94 -3.17
CA THR A 58 -0.34 3.52 -3.52
C THR A 58 -1.81 3.16 -3.63
N ILE A 59 -2.09 2.00 -4.19
CA ILE A 59 -3.40 1.33 -4.10
C ILE A 59 -3.24 -0.02 -3.46
N GLY A 60 -3.98 -0.29 -2.39
CA GLY A 60 -3.98 -1.59 -1.73
C GLY A 60 -4.99 -1.68 -0.60
N ILE A 61 -5.23 -2.92 -0.17
CA ILE A 61 -6.09 -3.28 0.95
C ILE A 61 -5.23 -3.96 2.00
N HIS A 62 -5.12 -3.32 3.16
CA HIS A 62 -4.40 -3.85 4.32
C HIS A 62 -5.05 -5.15 4.82
N PRO A 63 -4.28 -6.11 5.37
CA PRO A 63 -4.84 -7.37 5.90
C PRO A 63 -6.03 -7.19 6.85
N HIS A 64 -6.05 -6.14 7.65
CA HIS A 64 -7.16 -5.87 8.58
C HIS A 64 -8.48 -5.52 7.90
N GLU A 65 -8.44 -5.10 6.65
CA GLU A 65 -9.58 -4.57 5.92
C GLU A 65 -10.17 -5.55 4.89
N THR A 66 -9.55 -6.72 4.71
CA THR A 66 -9.90 -7.66 3.64
C THR A 66 -11.27 -8.28 3.77
N SER A 67 -11.84 -8.37 4.98
CA SER A 67 -13.21 -8.88 5.19
C SER A 67 -14.30 -7.94 4.65
N THR A 68 -14.01 -6.64 4.59
CA THR A 68 -14.97 -5.60 4.16
C THR A 68 -14.61 -4.97 2.83
N ASN A 69 -13.35 -5.07 2.41
CA ASN A 69 -12.84 -4.52 1.17
C ASN A 69 -12.35 -5.65 0.25
N ILE A 70 -13.26 -6.26 -0.49
CA ILE A 70 -12.91 -7.30 -1.48
C ILE A 70 -12.51 -6.61 -2.78
N ILE A 71 -11.29 -6.90 -3.25
CA ILE A 71 -10.73 -6.32 -4.48
C ILE A 71 -10.13 -7.41 -5.35
N THR A 72 -10.20 -7.22 -6.66
CA THR A 72 -9.57 -8.08 -7.67
C THR A 72 -8.35 -7.41 -8.29
N SER A 73 -7.42 -8.18 -8.82
CA SER A 73 -6.25 -7.69 -9.56
C SER A 73 -6.64 -6.75 -10.70
N LYS A 74 -7.71 -7.06 -11.41
CA LYS A 74 -8.26 -6.19 -12.46
C LYS A 74 -8.65 -4.81 -11.92
N GLN A 75 -9.38 -4.75 -10.80
CA GLN A 75 -9.77 -3.49 -10.18
C GLN A 75 -8.56 -2.70 -9.66
N ILE A 76 -7.54 -3.38 -9.12
CA ILE A 76 -6.28 -2.75 -8.72
C ILE A 76 -5.61 -2.09 -9.92
N ILE A 77 -5.48 -2.83 -11.03
CA ILE A 77 -4.84 -2.34 -12.27
C ILE A 77 -5.60 -1.16 -12.87
N GLU A 78 -6.93 -1.23 -12.91
CA GLU A 78 -7.78 -0.13 -13.40
C GLU A 78 -7.52 1.15 -12.60
N ASN A 79 -7.58 1.07 -11.27
CA ASN A 79 -7.35 2.21 -10.39
C ASN A 79 -5.89 2.71 -10.42
N PHE A 80 -4.91 1.80 -10.53
CA PHE A 80 -3.50 2.16 -10.70
C PHE A 80 -3.27 3.01 -11.96
N ASN A 81 -3.90 2.65 -13.06
CA ASN A 81 -3.76 3.34 -14.34
C ASN A 81 -4.45 4.70 -14.41
N GLU A 82 -5.32 5.05 -13.45
CA GLU A 82 -6.02 6.34 -13.43
C GLU A 82 -5.08 7.53 -13.18
N ASN A 83 -3.96 7.33 -12.46
CA ASN A 83 -3.09 8.44 -12.08
C ASN A 83 -1.61 8.01 -11.97
N SER A 84 -0.76 8.66 -12.74
CA SER A 84 0.70 8.39 -12.77
C SER A 84 1.44 8.65 -11.44
N LYS A 85 0.79 9.29 -10.47
CA LYS A 85 1.31 9.46 -9.10
C LYS A 85 1.01 8.28 -8.18
N ILE A 86 0.21 7.30 -8.63
CA ILE A 86 0.09 6.01 -7.96
C ILE A 86 1.26 5.15 -8.44
N ILE A 87 2.22 4.88 -7.57
CA ILE A 87 3.52 4.28 -7.92
C ILE A 87 3.82 2.96 -7.19
N GLY A 88 2.88 2.45 -6.42
CA GLY A 88 3.00 1.20 -5.67
C GLY A 88 1.67 0.50 -5.52
N ILE A 89 1.71 -0.82 -5.39
CA ILE A 89 0.57 -1.67 -5.06
C ILE A 89 0.74 -2.15 -3.63
N GLY A 90 -0.24 -1.85 -2.80
CA GLY A 90 -0.23 -2.08 -1.35
C GLY A 90 -0.61 -0.80 -0.58
N GLU A 91 -0.66 -0.89 0.74
CA GLU A 91 -0.16 -1.96 1.60
C GLU A 91 -1.09 -3.17 1.56
N THR A 92 -0.50 -4.36 1.47
CA THR A 92 -1.18 -5.65 1.43
C THR A 92 -0.33 -6.69 2.16
N GLY A 93 -0.81 -7.91 2.32
CA GLY A 93 -0.05 -8.99 2.96
C GLY A 93 -0.86 -9.68 4.05
N LEU A 94 -0.18 -10.09 5.14
CA LEU A 94 -0.78 -10.91 6.19
C LEU A 94 -0.51 -10.32 7.58
N ASP A 95 -1.55 -10.35 8.44
CA ASP A 95 -1.46 -10.01 9.86
C ASP A 95 -2.28 -11.04 10.64
N PHE A 96 -1.58 -11.99 11.28
CA PHE A 96 -2.22 -13.02 12.09
C PHE A 96 -2.17 -12.71 13.59
N TYR A 97 -1.58 -11.58 13.94
CA TYR A 97 -1.59 -11.10 15.33
C TYR A 97 -2.96 -10.52 15.70
N TYR A 98 -3.52 -9.65 14.83
CA TYR A 98 -4.86 -9.12 14.99
C TYR A 98 -5.83 -9.94 14.14
N ASN A 99 -6.93 -10.40 14.74
CA ASN A 99 -7.96 -11.18 14.04
C ASN A 99 -9.06 -10.26 13.45
N ASN A 100 -8.66 -9.17 12.78
CA ASN A 100 -9.61 -8.21 12.21
C ASN A 100 -10.26 -8.73 10.92
N SER A 101 -9.55 -9.56 10.17
CA SER A 101 -10.05 -10.28 8.99
C SER A 101 -9.62 -11.73 9.03
N LYS A 102 -10.37 -12.61 8.36
CA LYS A 102 -10.04 -14.03 8.31
C LYS A 102 -8.78 -14.28 7.49
N LYS A 103 -8.00 -15.27 7.89
CA LYS A 103 -6.75 -15.65 7.21
C LYS A 103 -6.95 -15.91 5.71
N ASP A 104 -8.00 -16.65 5.34
CA ASP A 104 -8.29 -16.99 3.96
C ASP A 104 -8.59 -15.75 3.11
N GLU A 105 -9.28 -14.76 3.69
CA GLU A 105 -9.59 -13.49 3.03
C GLU A 105 -8.34 -12.63 2.83
N GLN A 106 -7.43 -12.62 3.84
CA GLN A 106 -6.12 -11.96 3.73
C GLN A 106 -5.27 -12.60 2.62
N ILE A 107 -5.17 -13.93 2.60
CA ILE A 107 -4.41 -14.68 1.60
C ILE A 107 -4.96 -14.43 0.18
N ALA A 108 -6.28 -14.48 0.02
CA ALA A 108 -6.92 -14.22 -1.27
C ALA A 108 -6.62 -12.79 -1.76
N SER A 109 -6.80 -11.79 -0.90
CA SER A 109 -6.48 -10.39 -1.21
C SER A 109 -4.99 -10.21 -1.55
N PHE A 110 -4.09 -10.82 -0.78
CA PHE A 110 -2.65 -10.74 -1.02
C PHE A 110 -2.28 -11.25 -2.42
N LYS A 111 -2.82 -12.41 -2.84
CA LYS A 111 -2.58 -12.97 -4.18
C LYS A 111 -3.10 -12.06 -5.30
N GLU A 112 -4.25 -11.41 -5.13
CA GLU A 112 -4.76 -10.43 -6.10
C GLU A 112 -3.81 -9.22 -6.27
N HIS A 113 -3.21 -8.75 -5.16
CA HIS A 113 -2.23 -7.65 -5.21
C HIS A 113 -0.91 -8.08 -5.85
N ILE A 114 -0.43 -9.31 -5.60
CA ILE A 114 0.76 -9.87 -6.26
C ILE A 114 0.55 -9.91 -7.77
N GLU A 115 -0.59 -10.44 -8.21
CA GLU A 115 -0.95 -10.54 -9.62
C GLU A 115 -1.00 -9.15 -10.30
N ALA A 116 -1.61 -8.17 -9.65
CA ALA A 116 -1.65 -6.79 -10.14
C ALA A 116 -0.25 -6.17 -10.22
N SER A 117 0.61 -6.41 -9.22
CA SER A 117 1.99 -5.95 -9.19
C SER A 117 2.82 -6.52 -10.34
N LEU A 118 2.68 -7.80 -10.63
CA LEU A 118 3.33 -8.46 -11.77
C LEU A 118 2.88 -7.88 -13.10
N GLN A 119 1.56 -7.76 -13.31
CA GLN A 119 1.00 -7.27 -14.58
C GLN A 119 1.36 -5.79 -14.85
N THR A 120 1.47 -4.97 -13.82
CA THR A 120 1.85 -3.55 -13.94
C THR A 120 3.35 -3.31 -13.85
N ASN A 121 4.13 -4.34 -13.50
CA ASN A 121 5.57 -4.24 -13.20
C ASN A 121 5.87 -3.16 -12.12
N THR A 122 4.98 -3.03 -11.14
CA THR A 122 4.99 -2.01 -10.08
C THR A 122 5.39 -2.64 -8.74
N PRO A 123 6.14 -1.96 -7.85
CA PRO A 123 6.51 -2.50 -6.56
C PRO A 123 5.30 -2.86 -5.70
N LEU A 124 5.38 -4.03 -5.06
CA LEU A 124 4.43 -4.53 -4.06
C LEU A 124 4.90 -4.14 -2.66
N ILE A 125 4.07 -3.45 -1.88
CA ILE A 125 4.36 -3.07 -0.50
C ILE A 125 3.67 -4.08 0.43
N VAL A 126 4.50 -4.84 1.16
CA VAL A 126 4.05 -6.00 1.94
C VAL A 126 4.14 -5.74 3.43
N HIS A 127 3.01 -5.94 4.09
CA HIS A 127 2.87 -6.07 5.54
C HIS A 127 2.97 -7.54 5.94
N SER A 128 3.73 -7.84 6.99
CA SER A 128 3.77 -9.17 7.59
C SER A 128 3.89 -9.07 9.10
N ARG A 129 2.96 -9.69 9.84
CA ARG A 129 2.98 -9.73 11.29
C ARG A 129 2.40 -11.05 11.79
N ASP A 130 3.20 -11.81 12.56
CA ASP A 130 2.89 -13.17 13.01
C ASP A 130 2.46 -14.10 11.85
N ALA A 131 3.02 -13.88 10.64
CA ALA A 131 2.68 -14.54 9.39
C ALA A 131 3.88 -14.70 8.45
N GLU A 132 5.10 -14.66 9.00
CA GLU A 132 6.35 -14.62 8.22
C GLU A 132 6.49 -15.84 7.31
N ASN A 133 6.18 -17.03 7.82
CA ASN A 133 6.28 -18.29 7.07
C ASN A 133 5.28 -18.30 5.90
N GLU A 134 4.02 -18.00 6.18
CA GLU A 134 2.96 -17.97 5.16
C GLU A 134 3.21 -16.87 4.11
N THR A 135 3.70 -15.71 4.55
CA THR A 135 4.11 -14.63 3.64
C THR A 135 5.24 -15.11 2.73
N PHE A 136 6.26 -15.77 3.30
CA PHE A 136 7.37 -16.32 2.52
C PHE A 136 6.91 -17.40 1.54
N GLU A 137 6.07 -18.34 1.99
CA GLU A 137 5.56 -19.42 1.14
C GLU A 137 4.78 -18.86 -0.06
N ILE A 138 3.87 -17.90 0.17
CA ILE A 138 3.11 -17.27 -0.90
C ILE A 138 4.04 -16.54 -1.88
N LEU A 139 4.96 -15.71 -1.39
CA LEU A 139 5.89 -14.99 -2.27
C LEU A 139 6.82 -15.93 -3.04
N ASN A 140 7.19 -17.09 -2.45
CA ASN A 140 8.02 -18.10 -3.11
C ASN A 140 7.30 -18.82 -4.26
N GLU A 141 5.95 -18.85 -4.30
CA GLU A 141 5.20 -19.31 -5.47
C GLU A 141 5.57 -18.49 -6.73
N TYR A 142 5.94 -17.21 -6.57
CA TYR A 142 6.26 -16.24 -7.63
C TYR A 142 7.77 -15.98 -7.81
N LYS A 143 8.64 -16.79 -7.22
CA LYS A 143 10.12 -16.58 -7.21
C LYS A 143 10.79 -16.49 -8.58
N ASN A 144 10.14 -17.05 -9.62
CA ASN A 144 10.65 -17.04 -11.00
C ASN A 144 10.09 -15.85 -11.81
N GLU A 145 9.20 -15.07 -11.20
CA GLU A 145 8.61 -13.87 -11.79
C GLU A 145 9.42 -12.62 -11.43
N ASN A 146 9.24 -11.54 -12.19
CA ASN A 146 9.91 -10.27 -11.93
C ASN A 146 9.14 -9.44 -10.88
N LEU A 147 8.84 -10.04 -9.72
CA LEU A 147 8.13 -9.37 -8.63
C LEU A 147 9.09 -8.48 -7.84
N LYS A 148 8.76 -7.19 -7.75
CA LYS A 148 9.50 -6.21 -6.94
C LYS A 148 8.81 -6.06 -5.59
N ILE A 149 9.50 -6.39 -4.50
CA ILE A 149 8.90 -6.44 -3.16
C ILE A 149 9.58 -5.41 -2.26
N LEU A 150 8.76 -4.65 -1.52
CA LEU A 150 9.17 -3.82 -0.41
C LEU A 150 8.50 -4.36 0.85
N MET A 151 9.29 -4.98 1.74
CA MET A 151 8.80 -5.41 3.06
C MET A 151 8.72 -4.19 3.97
N HIS A 152 7.51 -3.86 4.42
CA HIS A 152 7.27 -2.76 5.34
C HIS A 152 7.55 -3.19 6.79
N CYS A 153 8.18 -2.30 7.59
CA CYS A 153 8.49 -2.54 9.01
C CYS A 153 9.14 -3.90 9.29
N PHE A 154 10.02 -4.36 8.40
CA PHE A 154 10.75 -5.60 8.61
C PHE A 154 11.80 -5.42 9.71
N THR A 155 11.61 -6.09 10.85
CA THR A 155 12.48 -6.02 12.04
C THR A 155 12.97 -7.39 12.44
#